data_7ef81cd8087533974bae4da6919bc137
#
_entry.id   7ef81cd8087533974bae4da6919bc137
#
_cell.length_a   1.000
_cell.length_b   1.000
_cell.length_c   1.000
_cell.angle_alpha   90.00
_cell.angle_beta   90.00
_cell.angle_gamma   90.00
#
_symmetry.space_group_name_H-M   'P 1'
#
loop_
_entity.id
_entity.type
_entity.pdbx_description
1 polymer ?
#
loop_
_entity_poly.entity_id
_entity_poly.type
_entity_poly.pdbx_seq_one_letter_code
_entity_poly.pdbx_strand_id
1 'polypeptide(L)'
;DVEEIMDLGFDKVRIVAAVPSVLNDEDLKSKRIVAATEYEHIARRWLESKKIQAVVLHTSGATEVFPPDDADMIIDNTATGRTLAENGLRIVETITESSTRFFASKAALANPEKKRKIMELKMLFEAVLNARGRVMLEMNVSAENFDKLVKGLPSMRSPTVSPLYSAGDEKSGGTLGAGGTHAAGFAVKIAVKQSEVPALLPRLKELGATDILEYELRKVLA
;
A
#
# COMPACT_ATOMS: atom_id res chain seq x y z
N ASP A 1 19.80 -11.34 14.77
CA ASP A 1 20.45 -11.74 13.52
C ASP A 1 19.41 -12.08 12.47
N VAL A 2 18.71 -11.06 11.95
CA VAL A 2 17.67 -11.19 10.92
C VAL A 2 18.02 -10.36 9.69
N GLU A 3 17.42 -10.70 8.57
CA GLU A 3 17.48 -9.97 7.30
C GLU A 3 16.06 -9.59 6.89
N GLU A 4 15.89 -8.35 6.44
CA GLU A 4 14.62 -7.91 5.89
C GLU A 4 14.43 -8.50 4.50
N ILE A 5 13.31 -9.20 4.32
CA ILE A 5 12.96 -9.86 3.07
C ILE A 5 12.07 -8.95 2.21
N MET A 6 11.13 -8.25 2.86
CA MET A 6 10.30 -7.25 2.19
C MET A 6 9.53 -6.39 3.19
N ASP A 7 9.20 -5.17 2.78
CA ASP A 7 8.22 -4.31 3.44
C ASP A 7 6.81 -4.67 2.93
N LEU A 8 5.91 -5.05 3.84
CA LEU A 8 4.52 -5.35 3.51
C LEU A 8 3.66 -4.09 3.39
N GLY A 9 4.16 -2.95 3.88
CA GLY A 9 3.51 -1.66 3.76
C GLY A 9 2.21 -1.50 4.56
N PHE A 10 1.95 -2.39 5.53
CA PHE A 10 0.81 -2.30 6.45
C PHE A 10 1.18 -1.56 7.73
N ASP A 11 0.15 -1.11 8.44
CA ASP A 11 0.24 -0.51 9.78
C ASP A 11 1.34 0.55 9.88
N LYS A 12 1.39 1.44 8.88
CA LYS A 12 2.36 2.54 8.87
C LYS A 12 2.13 3.44 10.05
N VAL A 13 3.15 3.56 10.88
CA VAL A 13 3.18 4.45 12.03
C VAL A 13 4.46 5.29 12.02
N ARG A 14 4.40 6.43 12.71
CA ARG A 14 5.57 7.26 13.00
C ARG A 14 5.88 7.15 14.48
N ILE A 15 7.13 6.94 14.82
CA ILE A 15 7.58 7.15 16.20
C ILE A 15 7.93 8.62 16.31
N VAL A 16 7.25 9.31 17.21
CA VAL A 16 7.32 10.76 17.35
C VAL A 16 7.71 11.15 18.78
N ALA A 17 8.36 12.30 18.92
CA ALA A 17 8.47 12.99 20.17
C ALA A 17 7.32 14.00 20.27
N ALA A 18 6.56 13.96 21.35
CA ALA A 18 5.46 14.88 21.61
C ALA A 18 5.50 15.43 23.02
N VAL A 19 5.04 16.67 23.18
CA VAL A 19 5.04 17.41 24.45
C VAL A 19 3.68 18.07 24.68
N PRO A 20 3.32 18.43 25.91
CA PRO A 20 2.16 19.28 26.17
C PRO A 20 2.17 20.53 25.27
N SER A 21 1.03 20.87 24.68
CA SER A 21 0.92 21.99 23.73
C SER A 21 1.31 23.33 24.31
N VAL A 22 1.25 23.45 25.63
CA VAL A 22 1.63 24.66 26.39
C VAL A 22 3.14 24.78 26.64
N LEU A 23 3.92 23.70 26.43
CA LEU A 23 5.35 23.68 26.68
C LEU A 23 6.12 24.25 25.48
N ASN A 24 7.09 25.13 25.73
CA ASN A 24 7.95 25.70 24.69
C ASN A 24 9.16 24.82 24.41
N ASP A 25 9.71 24.90 23.19
CA ASP A 25 10.89 24.13 22.80
C ASP A 25 12.16 24.54 23.57
N GLU A 26 12.22 25.77 24.07
CA GLU A 26 13.32 26.26 24.93
C GLU A 26 13.32 25.58 26.30
N ASP A 27 12.15 25.27 26.85
CA ASP A 27 12.02 24.58 28.13
C ASP A 27 12.62 23.18 28.10
N LEU A 28 12.53 22.49 26.96
CA LEU A 28 13.09 21.15 26.75
C LEU A 28 14.62 21.12 26.82
N LYS A 29 15.28 22.25 26.56
CA LYS A 29 16.74 22.35 26.53
C LYS A 29 17.30 22.97 27.82
N SER A 30 16.47 23.66 28.59
CA SER A 30 16.89 24.42 29.76
C SER A 30 16.92 23.60 31.03
N LYS A 31 16.19 22.50 31.11
CA LYS A 31 16.08 21.66 32.32
C LYS A 31 16.22 20.17 31.96
N ARG A 32 16.47 19.36 32.97
CA ARG A 32 16.37 17.91 32.86
C ARG A 32 14.89 17.53 32.83
N ILE A 33 14.47 16.79 31.81
CA ILE A 33 13.09 16.39 31.61
C ILE A 33 12.86 14.90 31.87
N VAL A 34 11.60 14.50 32.03
CA VAL A 34 11.17 13.10 32.05
C VAL A 34 10.54 12.77 30.66
N ALA A 35 11.09 11.75 30.00
CA ALA A 35 10.58 11.26 28.72
C ALA A 35 9.97 9.87 28.89
N ALA A 36 8.65 9.76 28.81
CA ALA A 36 7.92 8.49 28.92
C ALA A 36 7.86 7.79 27.56
N THR A 37 8.11 6.46 27.53
CA THR A 37 8.16 5.71 26.26
C THR A 37 8.12 4.19 26.45
N GLU A 38 7.56 3.47 25.49
CA GLU A 38 7.77 2.03 25.30
C GLU A 38 9.06 1.74 24.49
N TYR A 39 9.64 2.73 23.80
CA TYR A 39 10.75 2.59 22.86
C TYR A 39 12.06 3.11 23.42
N GLU A 40 12.50 2.60 24.58
CA GLU A 40 13.65 3.15 25.31
C GLU A 40 14.92 3.34 24.45
N HIS A 41 15.29 2.33 23.64
CA HIS A 41 16.50 2.42 22.83
C HIS A 41 16.43 3.51 21.76
N ILE A 42 15.27 3.69 21.15
CA ILE A 42 15.03 4.75 20.16
C ILE A 42 15.04 6.10 20.86
N ALA A 43 14.33 6.20 21.99
CA ALA A 43 14.24 7.41 22.80
C ALA A 43 15.63 7.89 23.24
N ARG A 44 16.43 7.03 23.87
CA ARG A 44 17.78 7.37 24.35
C ARG A 44 18.67 7.90 23.21
N ARG A 45 18.71 7.18 22.08
CA ARG A 45 19.51 7.58 20.92
C ARG A 45 19.08 8.94 20.36
N TRP A 46 17.77 9.18 20.28
CA TRP A 46 17.24 10.45 19.77
C TRP A 46 17.54 11.60 20.74
N LEU A 47 17.27 11.44 22.05
CA LEU A 47 17.56 12.44 23.08
C LEU A 47 19.05 12.83 23.10
N GLU A 48 19.96 11.85 23.02
CA GLU A 48 21.39 12.08 22.90
C GLU A 48 21.75 12.90 21.65
N SER A 49 21.16 12.56 20.50
CA SER A 49 21.40 13.28 19.24
C SER A 49 20.97 14.75 19.29
N LYS A 50 19.90 15.03 20.07
CA LYS A 50 19.39 16.39 20.28
C LYS A 50 20.05 17.12 21.46
N LYS A 51 20.92 16.44 22.20
CA LYS A 51 21.57 16.95 23.43
C LYS A 51 20.56 17.35 24.52
N ILE A 52 19.43 16.63 24.59
CA ILE A 52 18.40 16.83 25.59
C ILE A 52 18.74 15.97 26.80
N GLN A 53 18.82 16.60 28.00
CA GLN A 53 19.04 15.89 29.26
C GLN A 53 17.70 15.33 29.75
N ALA A 54 17.53 14.01 29.71
CA ALA A 54 16.28 13.37 30.12
C ALA A 54 16.50 12.15 31.02
N VAL A 55 15.51 11.89 31.88
CA VAL A 55 15.26 10.58 32.47
C VAL A 55 14.27 9.86 31.56
N VAL A 56 14.61 8.68 31.08
CA VAL A 56 13.71 7.85 30.28
C VAL A 56 12.90 6.97 31.24
N LEU A 57 11.57 7.18 31.23
CA LEU A 57 10.60 6.40 32.00
C LEU A 57 10.00 5.35 31.06
N HIS A 58 10.20 4.07 31.39
CA HIS A 58 9.56 2.99 30.63
C HIS A 58 8.08 2.90 30.96
N THR A 59 7.23 2.82 29.93
CA THR A 59 5.79 2.66 30.04
C THR A 59 5.35 1.39 29.33
N SER A 60 4.14 0.91 29.62
CA SER A 60 3.53 -0.25 28.95
C SER A 60 2.11 0.13 28.52
N GLY A 61 2.00 0.88 27.43
CA GLY A 61 0.73 1.43 26.91
C GLY A 61 0.33 2.77 27.54
N ALA A 62 -0.64 3.42 26.91
CA ALA A 62 -1.25 4.68 27.33
C ALA A 62 -0.23 5.79 27.68
N THR A 63 0.83 5.88 26.91
CA THR A 63 1.95 6.82 27.16
C THR A 63 1.49 8.27 27.14
N GLU A 64 0.46 8.58 26.38
CA GLU A 64 -0.12 9.93 26.21
C GLU A 64 -0.77 10.52 27.48
N VAL A 65 -1.04 9.71 28.50
CA VAL A 65 -1.66 10.19 29.75
C VAL A 65 -0.65 10.65 30.80
N PHE A 66 0.65 10.37 30.64
CA PHE A 66 1.68 10.76 31.61
C PHE A 66 1.95 12.27 31.67
N PRO A 67 2.00 12.98 30.52
CA PRO A 67 2.13 14.43 30.56
C PRO A 67 0.82 15.13 30.98
N PRO A 68 0.86 16.27 31.70
CA PRO A 68 2.10 16.96 32.16
C PRO A 68 2.59 16.49 33.53
N ASP A 69 1.84 15.64 34.26
CA ASP A 69 2.02 15.39 35.66
C ASP A 69 3.23 14.48 35.97
N ASP A 70 3.38 13.39 35.22
CA ASP A 70 4.42 12.38 35.43
C ASP A 70 5.55 12.41 34.41
N ALA A 71 5.35 13.12 33.27
CA ALA A 71 6.35 13.30 32.24
C ALA A 71 6.24 14.66 31.52
N ASP A 72 7.38 15.19 31.09
CA ASP A 72 7.45 16.42 30.27
C ASP A 72 7.30 16.14 28.79
N MET A 73 7.59 14.92 28.36
CA MET A 73 7.61 14.49 26.95
C MET A 73 7.22 13.02 26.85
N ILE A 74 6.66 12.65 25.70
CA ILE A 74 6.54 11.25 25.31
C ILE A 74 7.29 10.97 24.02
N ILE A 75 7.77 9.73 23.89
CA ILE A 75 8.24 9.19 22.61
C ILE A 75 7.44 7.94 22.35
N ASP A 76 6.51 8.02 21.39
CA ASP A 76 5.55 6.96 21.14
C ASP A 76 5.21 6.85 19.65
N ASN A 77 4.53 5.77 19.28
CA ASN A 77 4.04 5.57 17.94
C ASN A 77 2.70 6.27 17.71
N THR A 78 2.51 6.76 16.50
CA THR A 78 1.22 7.31 16.08
C THR A 78 1.01 7.13 14.57
N ALA A 79 -0.22 6.82 14.16
CA ALA A 79 -0.59 6.81 12.76
C ALA A 79 -0.94 8.23 12.27
N THR A 80 -1.94 8.85 12.88
CA THR A 80 -2.47 10.16 12.47
C THR A 80 -2.09 11.31 13.40
N GLY A 81 -1.71 11.04 14.64
CA GLY A 81 -1.49 12.03 15.68
C GLY A 81 -2.76 12.47 16.42
N ARG A 82 -3.92 11.91 16.08
CA ARG A 82 -5.21 12.33 16.65
C ARG A 82 -5.28 12.12 18.16
N THR A 83 -4.91 10.93 18.64
CA THR A 83 -4.91 10.62 20.09
C THR A 83 -4.01 11.57 20.86
N LEU A 84 -2.83 11.91 20.32
CA LEU A 84 -1.93 12.87 20.93
C LEU A 84 -2.59 14.26 21.05
N ALA A 85 -3.21 14.74 19.97
CA ALA A 85 -3.89 16.03 19.97
C ALA A 85 -5.09 16.06 20.95
N GLU A 86 -5.86 14.97 21.05
CA GLU A 86 -6.97 14.82 22.00
C GLU A 86 -6.51 14.84 23.45
N ASN A 87 -5.27 14.42 23.72
CA ASN A 87 -4.62 14.52 25.04
C ASN A 87 -3.81 15.83 25.24
N GLY A 88 -4.03 16.84 24.39
CA GLY A 88 -3.37 18.13 24.51
C GLY A 88 -1.87 18.12 24.18
N LEU A 89 -1.40 17.12 23.46
CA LEU A 89 0.00 16.98 23.06
C LEU A 89 0.21 17.47 21.62
N ARG A 90 1.35 18.12 21.39
CA ARG A 90 1.84 18.46 20.06
C ARG A 90 3.08 17.64 19.70
N ILE A 91 3.16 17.21 18.44
CA ILE A 91 4.34 16.54 17.91
C ILE A 91 5.45 17.57 17.71
N VAL A 92 6.61 17.33 18.30
CA VAL A 92 7.83 18.13 18.12
C VAL A 92 8.60 17.65 16.89
N GLU A 93 8.75 16.33 16.77
CA GLU A 93 9.51 15.72 15.67
C GLU A 93 9.05 14.29 15.39
N THR A 94 9.12 13.88 14.12
CA THR A 94 9.03 12.48 13.74
C THR A 94 10.44 11.88 13.75
N ILE A 95 10.67 10.93 14.66
CA ILE A 95 11.98 10.31 14.88
C ILE A 95 12.27 9.28 13.80
N THR A 96 11.28 8.43 13.51
CA THR A 96 11.38 7.41 12.47
C THR A 96 9.99 6.95 12.03
N GLU A 97 9.93 6.30 10.87
CA GLU A 97 8.72 5.65 10.38
C GLU A 97 8.87 4.13 10.47
N SER A 98 7.77 3.45 10.70
CA SER A 98 7.70 2.00 10.78
C SER A 98 6.52 1.46 9.99
N SER A 99 6.68 0.24 9.49
CA SER A 99 5.64 -0.53 8.80
C SER A 99 5.81 -2.00 9.13
N THR A 100 4.78 -2.79 8.86
CA THR A 100 4.88 -4.26 8.98
C THR A 100 5.83 -4.79 7.93
N ARG A 101 6.85 -5.56 8.37
CA ARG A 101 7.89 -6.10 7.49
C ARG A 101 8.06 -7.60 7.68
N PHE A 102 8.41 -8.28 6.62
CA PHE A 102 8.75 -9.69 6.63
C PHE A 102 10.26 -9.86 6.82
N PHE A 103 10.64 -10.51 7.92
CA PHE A 103 12.02 -10.80 8.26
C PHE A 103 12.28 -12.31 8.25
N ALA A 104 13.51 -12.70 7.98
CA ALA A 104 13.99 -14.06 8.18
C ALA A 104 15.32 -14.06 8.93
N SER A 105 15.57 -15.11 9.73
CA SER A 105 16.88 -15.27 10.35
C SER A 105 17.94 -15.61 9.30
N LYS A 106 19.17 -15.12 9.47
CA LYS A 106 20.30 -15.44 8.58
C LYS A 106 20.56 -16.95 8.54
N ALA A 107 20.36 -17.65 9.64
CA ALA A 107 20.49 -19.11 9.70
C ALA A 107 19.44 -19.81 8.82
N ALA A 108 18.20 -19.31 8.77
CA ALA A 108 17.17 -19.84 7.88
C ALA A 108 17.51 -19.59 6.41
N LEU A 109 18.05 -18.41 6.08
CA LEU A 109 18.46 -18.07 4.72
C LEU A 109 19.69 -18.88 4.24
N ALA A 110 20.55 -19.31 5.16
CA ALA A 110 21.69 -20.18 4.85
C ALA A 110 21.25 -21.62 4.53
N ASN A 111 20.08 -22.07 4.97
CA ASN A 111 19.53 -23.38 4.65
C ASN A 111 18.75 -23.33 3.33
N PRO A 112 19.14 -24.13 2.29
CA PRO A 112 18.52 -24.06 0.97
C PRO A 112 17.01 -24.32 0.95
N GLU A 113 16.53 -25.29 1.74
CA GLU A 113 15.10 -25.62 1.79
C GLU A 113 14.29 -24.52 2.46
N LYS A 114 14.77 -23.99 3.59
CA LYS A 114 14.11 -22.88 4.29
C LYS A 114 14.13 -21.62 3.44
N LYS A 115 15.27 -21.30 2.80
CA LYS A 115 15.37 -20.17 1.88
C LYS A 115 14.35 -20.27 0.75
N ARG A 116 14.20 -21.45 0.13
CA ARG A 116 13.20 -21.68 -0.92
C ARG A 116 11.79 -21.34 -0.42
N LYS A 117 11.42 -21.84 0.78
CA LYS A 117 10.11 -21.57 1.40
C LYS A 117 9.88 -20.07 1.70
N ILE A 118 10.92 -19.39 2.19
CA ILE A 118 10.88 -17.95 2.44
C ILE A 118 10.62 -17.17 1.13
N MET A 119 11.29 -17.54 0.04
CA MET A 119 11.11 -16.90 -1.26
C MET A 119 9.74 -17.21 -1.89
N GLU A 120 9.21 -18.43 -1.69
CA GLU A 120 7.84 -18.78 -2.07
C GLU A 120 6.81 -17.90 -1.34
N LEU A 121 6.99 -17.70 -0.02
CA LEU A 121 6.13 -16.79 0.76
C LEU A 121 6.25 -15.35 0.30
N LYS A 122 7.49 -14.87 0.07
CA LYS A 122 7.73 -13.53 -0.49
C LYS A 122 6.94 -13.32 -1.79
N MET A 123 7.05 -14.24 -2.73
CA MET A 123 6.33 -14.19 -4.00
C MET A 123 4.80 -14.13 -3.80
N LEU A 124 4.26 -14.91 -2.86
CA LEU A 124 2.83 -14.88 -2.56
C LEU A 124 2.39 -13.55 -1.94
N PHE A 125 3.19 -12.98 -1.04
CA PHE A 125 2.91 -11.66 -0.47
C PHE A 125 3.00 -10.57 -1.54
N GLU A 126 4.03 -10.57 -2.37
CA GLU A 126 4.16 -9.65 -3.51
C GLU A 126 2.95 -9.74 -4.44
N ALA A 127 2.47 -10.95 -4.74
CA ALA A 127 1.30 -11.15 -5.60
C ALA A 127 0.03 -10.51 -5.02
N VAL A 128 -0.17 -10.62 -3.70
CA VAL A 128 -1.31 -9.97 -3.01
C VAL A 128 -1.15 -8.46 -2.99
N LEU A 129 0.05 -7.96 -2.67
CA LEU A 129 0.32 -6.52 -2.64
C LEU A 129 0.19 -5.89 -4.02
N ASN A 130 0.64 -6.58 -5.08
CA ASN A 130 0.50 -6.11 -6.45
C ASN A 130 -0.96 -6.07 -6.94
N ALA A 131 -1.83 -6.94 -6.40
CA ALA A 131 -3.26 -6.93 -6.69
C ALA A 131 -4.00 -5.80 -5.96
N ARG A 132 -3.47 -5.37 -4.81
CA ARG A 132 -4.12 -4.38 -3.95
C ARG A 132 -4.31 -3.04 -4.66
N GLY A 133 -5.54 -2.54 -4.62
CA GLY A 133 -5.90 -1.29 -5.29
C GLY A 133 -5.91 -1.38 -6.82
N ARG A 134 -5.97 -2.60 -7.37
CA ARG A 134 -6.14 -2.86 -8.80
C ARG A 134 -7.39 -3.69 -9.05
N VAL A 135 -7.97 -3.46 -10.21
CA VAL A 135 -9.15 -4.19 -10.69
C VAL A 135 -8.93 -4.63 -12.14
N MET A 136 -9.63 -5.67 -12.54
CA MET A 136 -9.77 -6.06 -13.93
C MET A 136 -11.03 -5.40 -14.49
N LEU A 137 -10.90 -4.66 -15.58
CA LEU A 137 -12.03 -4.24 -16.38
C LEU A 137 -12.13 -5.16 -17.60
N GLU A 138 -13.33 -5.66 -17.83
CA GLU A 138 -13.71 -6.39 -19.03
C GLU A 138 -14.82 -5.63 -19.74
N MET A 139 -14.75 -5.50 -21.05
CA MET A 139 -15.73 -4.73 -21.82
C MET A 139 -15.86 -5.30 -23.22
N ASN A 140 -17.03 -5.08 -23.83
CA ASN A 140 -17.27 -5.38 -25.22
C ASN A 140 -17.09 -4.12 -26.06
N VAL A 141 -16.70 -4.28 -27.31
CA VAL A 141 -16.59 -3.20 -28.30
C VAL A 141 -16.89 -3.74 -29.71
N SER A 142 -17.58 -2.94 -30.51
CA SER A 142 -17.80 -3.28 -31.92
C SER A 142 -16.48 -3.28 -32.72
N ALA A 143 -16.43 -4.04 -33.81
CA ALA A 143 -15.27 -4.06 -34.69
C ALA A 143 -14.87 -2.67 -35.20
N GLU A 144 -15.87 -1.80 -35.45
CA GLU A 144 -15.69 -0.42 -35.91
C GLU A 144 -14.95 0.46 -34.88
N ASN A 145 -15.27 0.29 -33.60
CA ASN A 145 -14.71 1.11 -32.52
C ASN A 145 -13.44 0.51 -31.88
N PHE A 146 -13.07 -0.71 -32.24
CA PHE A 146 -11.99 -1.47 -31.62
C PHE A 146 -10.65 -0.72 -31.60
N ASP A 147 -10.19 -0.26 -32.75
CA ASP A 147 -8.90 0.44 -32.87
C ASP A 147 -8.88 1.75 -32.06
N LYS A 148 -10.01 2.46 -32.03
CA LYS A 148 -10.18 3.70 -31.28
C LYS A 148 -10.13 3.40 -29.77
N LEU A 149 -10.81 2.35 -29.32
CA LEU A 149 -10.79 1.92 -27.92
C LEU A 149 -9.37 1.54 -27.50
N VAL A 150 -8.73 0.59 -28.21
CA VAL A 150 -7.41 0.06 -27.83
C VAL A 150 -6.34 1.14 -27.73
N LYS A 151 -6.33 2.12 -28.65
CA LYS A 151 -5.40 3.27 -28.58
C LYS A 151 -5.63 4.18 -27.36
N GLY A 152 -6.84 4.17 -26.80
CA GLY A 152 -7.21 5.01 -25.67
C GLY A 152 -7.08 4.34 -24.30
N LEU A 153 -6.73 3.03 -24.26
CA LEU A 153 -6.69 2.27 -23.01
C LEU A 153 -5.41 2.53 -22.19
N PRO A 154 -5.52 2.86 -20.91
CA PRO A 154 -4.45 2.67 -19.96
C PRO A 154 -4.36 1.18 -19.62
N SER A 155 -3.20 0.57 -19.73
CA SER A 155 -3.03 -0.82 -19.30
C SER A 155 -1.64 -1.04 -18.71
N MET A 156 -1.52 -2.02 -17.80
CA MET A 156 -0.21 -2.45 -17.27
C MET A 156 0.69 -3.03 -18.37
N ARG A 157 0.07 -3.67 -19.35
CA ARG A 157 0.65 -4.28 -20.55
C ARG A 157 -0.38 -4.16 -21.66
N SER A 158 -0.14 -4.79 -22.80
CA SER A 158 -1.12 -4.88 -23.87
C SER A 158 -2.45 -5.49 -23.36
N PRO A 159 -3.61 -4.99 -23.80
CA PRO A 159 -4.91 -5.55 -23.43
C PRO A 159 -5.03 -7.01 -23.94
N THR A 160 -5.78 -7.83 -23.21
CA THR A 160 -6.22 -9.13 -23.72
C THR A 160 -7.46 -8.92 -24.59
N VAL A 161 -7.45 -9.46 -25.78
CA VAL A 161 -8.54 -9.30 -26.75
C VAL A 161 -9.03 -10.69 -27.20
N SER A 162 -10.36 -10.87 -27.25
CA SER A 162 -11.02 -12.07 -27.76
C SER A 162 -12.16 -11.68 -28.71
N PRO A 163 -12.37 -12.36 -29.83
CA PRO A 163 -13.53 -12.09 -30.69
C PRO A 163 -14.84 -12.47 -29.96
N LEU A 164 -15.88 -11.68 -30.16
CA LEU A 164 -17.23 -12.01 -29.70
C LEU A 164 -17.92 -12.99 -30.66
N TYR A 165 -18.63 -13.95 -30.06
CA TYR A 165 -19.45 -14.88 -30.86
C TYR A 165 -20.70 -14.15 -31.37
N SER A 166 -20.98 -14.28 -32.66
CA SER A 166 -22.22 -13.81 -33.30
C SER A 166 -23.13 -14.98 -33.61
N ALA A 167 -24.28 -15.04 -33.00
CA ALA A 167 -25.28 -16.09 -33.21
C ALA A 167 -26.00 -16.02 -34.57
N GLY A 168 -25.63 -15.06 -35.45
CA GLY A 168 -26.33 -14.77 -36.70
C GLY A 168 -25.77 -15.44 -37.95
N ASP A 169 -24.61 -16.11 -37.89
CA ASP A 169 -23.89 -16.63 -39.05
C ASP A 169 -24.03 -18.16 -39.27
N GLU A 170 -25.22 -18.73 -39.05
CA GLU A 170 -25.50 -20.14 -39.39
C GLU A 170 -25.39 -20.45 -40.90
N LYS A 171 -25.16 -19.45 -41.76
CA LYS A 171 -25.07 -19.65 -43.23
C LYS A 171 -23.65 -19.69 -43.80
N SER A 172 -22.65 -19.40 -43.02
CA SER A 172 -21.25 -19.61 -43.41
C SER A 172 -20.63 -20.64 -42.49
N GLY A 173 -20.60 -21.89 -42.93
CA GLY A 173 -19.92 -23.01 -42.26
C GLY A 173 -18.40 -22.76 -42.14
N GLY A 174 -18.02 -21.81 -41.30
CA GLY A 174 -16.65 -21.39 -41.06
C GLY A 174 -16.11 -22.02 -39.80
N THR A 175 -15.35 -23.08 -39.94
CA THR A 175 -14.34 -23.56 -39.01
C THR A 175 -13.59 -22.41 -38.36
N LEU A 176 -13.26 -22.54 -37.06
CA LEU A 176 -12.30 -21.73 -36.33
C LEU A 176 -10.91 -21.83 -37.02
N GLY A 177 -10.70 -21.08 -38.06
CA GLY A 177 -9.47 -21.08 -38.83
C GLY A 177 -9.13 -19.69 -39.32
N ALA A 178 -7.87 -19.34 -39.28
CA ALA A 178 -7.28 -18.10 -39.75
C ALA A 178 -7.78 -17.70 -41.16
N GLY A 179 -8.77 -16.78 -41.22
CA GLY A 179 -9.22 -16.22 -42.48
C GLY A 179 -10.68 -15.75 -42.43
N GLY A 180 -10.91 -14.48 -42.12
CA GLY A 180 -11.98 -13.69 -42.72
C GLY A 180 -13.42 -13.95 -42.29
N THR A 181 -13.72 -14.09 -41.01
CA THR A 181 -15.08 -13.83 -40.52
C THR A 181 -15.08 -12.47 -39.80
N HIS A 182 -15.97 -11.57 -40.23
CA HIS A 182 -16.16 -10.28 -39.52
C HIS A 182 -16.72 -10.57 -38.13
N ALA A 183 -15.84 -10.53 -37.12
CA ALA A 183 -16.28 -10.61 -35.74
C ALA A 183 -17.26 -9.45 -35.48
N ALA A 184 -18.43 -9.74 -34.88
CA ALA A 184 -19.40 -8.70 -34.51
C ALA A 184 -18.80 -7.67 -33.56
N GLY A 185 -17.69 -8.00 -32.89
CA GLY A 185 -16.93 -7.17 -31.99
C GLY A 185 -15.87 -7.96 -31.21
N PHE A 186 -15.34 -7.34 -30.18
CA PHE A 186 -14.29 -7.91 -29.37
C PHE A 186 -14.61 -7.72 -27.87
N ALA A 187 -14.27 -8.72 -27.06
CA ALA A 187 -14.15 -8.58 -25.62
C ALA A 187 -12.71 -8.15 -25.29
N VAL A 188 -12.57 -7.09 -24.51
CA VAL A 188 -11.28 -6.50 -24.14
C VAL A 188 -11.13 -6.52 -22.64
N LYS A 189 -9.97 -7.00 -22.13
CA LYS A 189 -9.66 -7.04 -20.68
C LYS A 189 -8.40 -6.25 -20.41
N ILE A 190 -8.47 -5.42 -19.35
CA ILE A 190 -7.34 -4.61 -18.85
C ILE A 190 -7.28 -4.64 -17.33
N ALA A 191 -6.07 -4.62 -16.77
CA ALA A 191 -5.87 -4.40 -15.35
C ALA A 191 -5.46 -2.93 -15.11
N VAL A 192 -6.20 -2.22 -14.26
CA VAL A 192 -6.01 -0.80 -13.97
C VAL A 192 -6.00 -0.56 -12.46
N LYS A 193 -5.59 0.63 -12.02
CA LYS A 193 -5.76 1.02 -10.63
C LYS A 193 -7.23 1.32 -10.36
N GLN A 194 -7.73 0.84 -9.22
CA GLN A 194 -9.12 1.09 -8.80
C GLN A 194 -9.43 2.59 -8.69
N SER A 195 -8.47 3.40 -8.26
CA SER A 195 -8.61 4.85 -8.15
C SER A 195 -8.79 5.56 -9.51
N GLU A 196 -8.39 4.93 -10.61
CA GLU A 196 -8.50 5.48 -11.97
C GLU A 196 -9.86 5.15 -12.61
N VAL A 197 -10.58 4.15 -12.10
CA VAL A 197 -11.83 3.65 -12.69
C VAL A 197 -12.91 4.72 -12.84
N PRO A 198 -13.22 5.56 -11.82
CA PRO A 198 -14.27 6.56 -11.94
C PRO A 198 -14.05 7.56 -13.10
N ALA A 199 -12.80 7.94 -13.36
CA ALA A 199 -12.45 8.83 -14.47
C ALA A 199 -12.40 8.09 -15.81
N LEU A 200 -12.10 6.79 -15.79
CA LEU A 200 -11.94 5.97 -16.97
C LEU A 200 -13.28 5.54 -17.58
N LEU A 201 -14.28 5.19 -16.77
CA LEU A 201 -15.56 4.66 -17.23
C LEU A 201 -16.29 5.57 -18.25
N PRO A 202 -16.44 6.89 -18.03
CA PRO A 202 -17.06 7.77 -19.03
C PRO A 202 -16.30 7.76 -20.37
N ARG A 203 -14.96 7.82 -20.30
CA ARG A 203 -14.10 7.79 -21.49
C ARG A 203 -14.21 6.48 -22.27
N LEU A 204 -14.29 5.34 -21.58
CA LEU A 204 -14.50 4.05 -22.24
C LEU A 204 -15.83 4.01 -23.01
N LYS A 205 -16.90 4.56 -22.42
CA LYS A 205 -18.19 4.68 -23.09
C LYS A 205 -18.14 5.56 -24.34
N GLU A 206 -17.46 6.70 -24.28
CA GLU A 206 -17.24 7.61 -25.43
C GLU A 206 -16.44 6.94 -26.56
N LEU A 207 -15.56 5.99 -26.19
CA LEU A 207 -14.79 5.19 -27.13
C LEU A 207 -15.58 4.00 -27.69
N GLY A 208 -16.84 3.82 -27.30
CA GLY A 208 -17.74 2.79 -27.81
C GLY A 208 -17.72 1.48 -27.03
N ALA A 209 -17.17 1.47 -25.80
CA ALA A 209 -17.24 0.30 -24.92
C ALA A 209 -18.65 0.09 -24.40
N THR A 210 -19.09 -1.17 -24.37
CA THR A 210 -20.35 -1.66 -23.79
C THR A 210 -20.08 -2.76 -22.78
N ASP A 211 -21.08 -3.14 -22.00
CA ASP A 211 -21.03 -4.26 -21.06
C ASP A 211 -19.75 -4.25 -20.17
N ILE A 212 -19.47 -3.07 -19.60
CA ILE A 212 -18.25 -2.89 -18.80
C ILE A 212 -18.45 -3.55 -17.45
N LEU A 213 -17.59 -4.53 -17.13
CA LEU A 213 -17.58 -5.29 -15.89
C LEU A 213 -16.29 -4.99 -15.11
N GLU A 214 -16.39 -4.88 -13.80
CA GLU A 214 -15.26 -4.69 -12.89
C GLU A 214 -15.12 -5.91 -11.96
N TYR A 215 -13.89 -6.44 -11.85
CA TYR A 215 -13.57 -7.57 -10.99
C TYR A 215 -12.39 -7.21 -10.07
N GLU A 216 -12.51 -7.56 -8.79
CA GLU A 216 -11.40 -7.48 -7.86
C GLU A 216 -10.31 -8.51 -8.20
N LEU A 217 -9.05 -8.07 -8.15
CA LEU A 217 -7.91 -8.94 -8.31
C LEU A 217 -7.42 -9.43 -6.93
N ARG A 218 -7.30 -10.74 -6.75
CA ARG A 218 -6.80 -11.32 -5.51
C ARG A 218 -5.28 -11.42 -5.47
N LYS A 219 -4.66 -11.71 -6.61
CA LYS A 219 -3.21 -11.88 -6.77
C LYS A 219 -2.79 -11.46 -8.17
N VAL A 220 -1.66 -10.77 -8.27
CA VAL A 220 -1.02 -10.41 -9.54
C VAL A 220 0.45 -10.81 -9.46
N LEU A 221 0.83 -11.81 -10.23
CA LEU A 221 2.23 -12.20 -10.47
C LEU A 221 2.66 -11.55 -11.79
N ALA A 222 3.63 -10.65 -11.72
CA ALA A 222 4.13 -9.90 -12.87
C ALA A 222 5.51 -10.40 -13.33
#